data_6e684117e6d0f88431b3cda3b11c725c
#
_entry.id   6e684117e6d0f88431b3cda3b11c725c
#
_cell.length_a   1.000
_cell.length_b   1.000
_cell.length_c   1.000
_cell.angle_alpha   90.00
_cell.angle_beta   90.00
_cell.angle_gamma   90.00
#
_symmetry.space_group_name_H-M   'P 1'
#
loop_
_entity.id
_entity.type
_entity.pdbx_description
1 polymer ?
#
loop_
_entity_poly.entity_id
_entity_poly.type
_entity_poly.pdbx_seq_one_letter_code
_entity_poly.pdbx_strand_id
1 'polypeptide(L)'
;IGISNTGKRYVYHPKEVEQYKKDAFYQLKDQLNRNYQGVGFDIPVSLSAVYFLKKDKDLNNVNAIVWDCLQTAGVIANDSQVIANRETKIESDQEKVYIRVKSYQADDFNLNTFMRNFEEELANIE
;
A
#
# COMPACT_ATOMS: atom_id res chain seq x y z
N ILE A 1 1.33 15.00 0.16
CA ILE A 1 0.66 16.25 0.48
C ILE A 1 -0.80 15.94 0.74
N GLY A 2 -1.18 15.96 1.99
CA GLY A 2 -2.57 15.74 2.36
C GLY A 2 -3.32 17.05 2.54
N ILE A 3 -4.42 17.22 1.82
CA ILE A 3 -5.39 18.28 2.08
C ILE A 3 -6.60 17.62 2.70
N SER A 4 -6.93 18.00 3.93
CA SER A 4 -8.11 17.47 4.60
C SER A 4 -9.38 18.06 3.98
N ASN A 5 -10.39 17.20 3.73
CA ASN A 5 -11.70 17.62 3.22
C ASN A 5 -12.48 18.49 4.23
N THR A 6 -12.04 18.58 5.48
CA THR A 6 -12.64 19.42 6.51
C THR A 6 -12.08 20.85 6.53
N GLY A 7 -11.28 21.22 5.52
CA GLY A 7 -10.65 22.53 5.42
C GLY A 7 -9.35 22.67 6.20
N LYS A 8 -8.94 21.66 6.94
CA LYS A 8 -7.63 21.62 7.59
C LYS A 8 -6.60 21.13 6.59
N ARG A 9 -5.55 21.90 6.38
CA ARG A 9 -4.44 21.50 5.53
C ARG A 9 -3.37 20.81 6.38
N TYR A 10 -3.07 19.57 6.04
CA TYR A 10 -1.86 18.93 6.51
C TYR A 10 -0.77 19.22 5.51
N VAL A 11 0.12 20.16 5.83
CA VAL A 11 1.25 20.48 4.96
C VAL A 11 2.41 19.63 5.43
N TYR A 12 2.74 18.61 4.66
CA TYR A 12 4.01 17.92 4.84
C TYR A 12 5.11 18.84 4.33
N HIS A 13 6.18 18.96 5.10
CA HIS A 13 7.36 19.69 4.63
C HIS A 13 7.81 19.06 3.32
N PRO A 14 7.88 19.80 2.20
CA PRO A 14 8.27 19.22 0.91
C PRO A 14 9.57 18.44 0.98
N LYS A 15 10.54 18.94 1.74
CA LYS A 15 11.82 18.26 1.95
C LYS A 15 11.67 16.90 2.63
N GLU A 16 10.78 16.80 3.60
CA GLU A 16 10.56 15.54 4.31
C GLU A 16 9.91 14.50 3.40
N VAL A 17 8.89 14.90 2.62
CA VAL A 17 8.23 14.02 1.68
C VAL A 17 9.18 13.58 0.57
N GLU A 18 9.94 14.51 0.01
CA GLU A 18 10.92 14.19 -1.03
C GLU A 18 12.02 13.26 -0.50
N GLN A 19 12.51 13.51 0.71
CA GLN A 19 13.51 12.65 1.33
C GLN A 19 12.95 11.25 1.58
N TYR A 20 11.72 11.16 2.06
CA TYR A 20 11.04 9.89 2.25
C TYR A 20 10.92 9.11 0.92
N LYS A 21 10.45 9.77 -0.12
CA LYS A 21 10.32 9.16 -1.45
C LYS A 21 11.67 8.67 -1.98
N LYS A 22 12.71 9.47 -1.79
CA LYS A 22 14.06 9.13 -2.22
C LYS A 22 14.60 7.91 -1.48
N ASP A 23 14.46 7.89 -0.17
CA ASP A 23 14.91 6.77 0.67
C ASP A 23 14.13 5.49 0.33
N ALA A 24 12.82 5.59 0.19
CA ALA A 24 11.97 4.46 -0.19
C ALA A 24 12.33 3.93 -1.57
N PHE A 25 12.58 4.82 -2.53
CA PHE A 25 13.01 4.43 -3.88
C PHE A 25 14.29 3.60 -3.83
N TYR A 26 15.31 4.09 -3.14
CA TYR A 26 16.60 3.40 -3.09
C TYR A 26 16.49 2.07 -2.36
N GLN A 27 15.74 2.00 -1.27
CA GLN A 27 15.53 0.76 -0.53
C GLN A 27 14.78 -0.27 -1.37
N LEU A 28 13.73 0.12 -2.05
CA LEU A 28 12.96 -0.76 -2.91
C LEU A 28 13.77 -1.23 -4.11
N LYS A 29 14.51 -0.30 -4.74
CA LYS A 29 15.35 -0.62 -5.89
C LYS A 29 16.47 -1.59 -5.51
N ASP A 30 17.11 -1.39 -4.36
CA ASP A 30 18.14 -2.27 -3.85
C ASP A 30 17.61 -3.67 -3.59
N GLN A 31 16.46 -3.80 -2.93
CA GLN A 31 15.83 -5.08 -2.66
C GLN A 31 15.40 -5.79 -3.94
N LEU A 32 14.85 -5.04 -4.90
CA LEU A 32 14.45 -5.59 -6.19
C LEU A 32 15.67 -6.16 -6.93
N ASN A 33 16.78 -5.43 -6.93
CA ASN A 33 18.01 -5.87 -7.59
C ASN A 33 18.64 -7.09 -6.90
N ARG A 34 18.69 -7.09 -5.58
CA ARG A 34 19.31 -8.17 -4.82
C ARG A 34 18.51 -9.47 -4.85
N ASN A 35 17.19 -9.38 -4.68
CA ASN A 35 16.36 -10.54 -4.45
C ASN A 35 15.65 -11.02 -5.70
N TYR A 36 15.46 -10.15 -6.69
CA TYR A 36 14.63 -10.39 -7.88
C TYR A 36 15.32 -9.99 -9.16
N GLN A 37 16.63 -9.79 -9.13
CA GLN A 37 17.47 -9.49 -10.31
C GLN A 37 17.00 -8.23 -11.06
N GLY A 38 16.41 -7.28 -10.35
CA GLY A 38 15.91 -6.03 -10.93
C GLY A 38 14.62 -6.17 -11.72
N VAL A 39 13.97 -7.34 -11.68
CA VAL A 39 12.74 -7.61 -12.44
C VAL A 39 11.53 -7.42 -11.55
N GLY A 40 10.69 -6.44 -11.89
CA GLY A 40 9.41 -6.20 -11.23
C GLY A 40 8.27 -7.02 -11.84
N PHE A 41 7.07 -6.73 -11.39
CA PHE A 41 5.85 -7.39 -11.87
C PHE A 41 5.25 -6.62 -13.05
N ASP A 42 4.89 -7.33 -14.11
CA ASP A 42 4.14 -6.80 -15.25
C ASP A 42 2.73 -7.42 -15.38
N ILE A 43 2.33 -8.18 -14.38
CA ILE A 43 1.07 -8.93 -14.30
C ILE A 43 0.22 -8.39 -13.15
N PRO A 44 -1.08 -8.75 -13.08
CA PRO A 44 -1.90 -8.42 -11.92
C PRO A 44 -1.31 -8.94 -10.61
N VAL A 45 -1.32 -8.11 -9.57
CA VAL A 45 -0.70 -8.42 -8.28
C VAL A 45 -1.68 -8.22 -7.13
N SER A 46 -1.40 -8.95 -6.04
CA SER A 46 -1.93 -8.67 -4.71
C SER A 46 -0.85 -7.96 -3.89
N LEU A 47 -1.27 -6.95 -3.15
CA LEU A 47 -0.39 -6.17 -2.31
C LEU A 47 -0.87 -6.23 -0.86
N SER A 48 0.04 -6.54 0.05
CA SER A 48 -0.23 -6.49 1.49
C SER A 48 0.84 -5.62 2.14
N ALA A 49 0.42 -4.70 2.98
CA ALA A 49 1.35 -3.81 3.66
C ALA A 49 0.97 -3.62 5.13
N VAL A 50 1.98 -3.59 5.98
CA VAL A 50 1.84 -3.23 7.38
C VAL A 50 2.66 -1.98 7.62
N TYR A 51 1.97 -0.94 8.08
CA TYR A 51 2.54 0.37 8.33
C TYR A 51 2.68 0.59 9.83
N PHE A 52 3.91 0.65 10.31
CA PHE A 52 4.20 1.10 11.67
C PHE A 52 4.33 2.62 11.62
N LEU A 53 3.34 3.32 12.12
CA LEU A 53 3.25 4.77 12.02
C LEU A 53 2.92 5.38 13.37
N LYS A 54 3.33 6.62 13.56
CA LYS A 54 2.90 7.43 14.71
C LYS A 54 1.39 7.64 14.66
N LYS A 55 0.78 7.84 15.81
CA LYS A 55 -0.66 7.93 16.00
C LYS A 55 -1.34 8.94 15.07
N ASP A 56 -0.72 10.08 14.84
CA ASP A 56 -1.26 11.19 14.07
C ASP A 56 -1.03 11.08 12.55
N LYS A 57 -0.33 10.04 12.09
CA LYS A 57 -0.08 9.82 10.67
C LYS A 57 -1.30 9.19 9.99
N ASP A 58 -1.65 9.72 8.83
CA ASP A 58 -2.76 9.22 8.03
C ASP A 58 -2.29 8.07 7.14
N LEU A 59 -2.90 6.90 7.31
CA LEU A 59 -2.56 5.69 6.56
C LEU A 59 -2.71 5.91 5.04
N ASN A 60 -3.78 6.56 4.61
CA ASN A 60 -4.04 6.76 3.19
C ASN A 60 -2.97 7.64 2.54
N ASN A 61 -2.53 8.68 3.23
CA ASN A 61 -1.49 9.57 2.70
C ASN A 61 -0.15 8.86 2.58
N VAL A 62 0.24 8.09 3.58
CA VAL A 62 1.50 7.33 3.54
C VAL A 62 1.42 6.25 2.47
N ASN A 63 0.30 5.56 2.37
CA ASN A 63 0.10 4.50 1.40
C ASN A 63 0.20 5.02 -0.04
N ALA A 64 -0.36 6.19 -0.33
CA ALA A 64 -0.26 6.80 -1.65
C ALA A 64 1.20 7.07 -2.04
N ILE A 65 2.01 7.55 -1.09
CA ILE A 65 3.43 7.78 -1.31
C ILE A 65 4.16 6.46 -1.60
N VAL A 66 3.85 5.42 -0.84
CA VAL A 66 4.48 4.10 -1.00
C VAL A 66 4.12 3.49 -2.36
N TRP A 67 2.88 3.60 -2.80
CA TRP A 67 2.48 3.10 -4.11
C TRP A 67 3.22 3.83 -5.24
N ASP A 68 3.36 5.15 -5.14
CA ASP A 68 4.17 5.90 -6.09
C ASP A 68 5.63 5.41 -6.11
N CYS A 69 6.18 5.10 -4.95
CA CYS A 69 7.54 4.58 -4.85
C CYS A 69 7.67 3.19 -5.46
N LEU A 70 6.70 2.30 -5.27
CA LEU A 70 6.67 0.97 -5.88
C LEU A 70 6.70 1.07 -7.41
N GLN A 71 5.91 1.98 -7.95
CA GLN A 71 5.86 2.21 -9.39
C GLN A 71 7.17 2.83 -9.91
N THR A 72 7.66 3.85 -9.24
CA THR A 72 8.90 4.55 -9.62
C THR A 72 10.12 3.63 -9.55
N ALA A 73 10.20 2.77 -8.53
CA ALA A 73 11.29 1.81 -8.38
C ALA A 73 11.19 0.62 -9.33
N GLY A 74 10.06 0.46 -10.01
CA GLY A 74 9.86 -0.62 -10.97
C GLY A 74 9.43 -1.94 -10.36
N VAL A 75 8.97 -1.94 -9.11
CA VAL A 75 8.37 -3.14 -8.49
C VAL A 75 7.09 -3.52 -9.24
N ILE A 76 6.29 -2.52 -9.56
CA ILE A 76 5.15 -2.65 -10.49
C ILE A 76 5.32 -1.62 -11.61
N ALA A 77 4.74 -1.89 -12.77
CA ALA A 77 4.78 -0.95 -13.89
C ALA A 77 3.71 0.13 -13.77
N ASN A 78 2.56 -0.22 -13.20
CA ASN A 78 1.43 0.68 -13.05
C ASN A 78 0.58 0.23 -11.86
N ASP A 79 0.06 1.17 -11.09
CA ASP A 79 -0.80 0.88 -9.93
C ASP A 79 -2.10 0.17 -10.31
N SER A 80 -2.53 0.26 -11.57
CA SER A 80 -3.68 -0.50 -12.09
C SER A 80 -3.48 -2.02 -12.06
N GLN A 81 -2.24 -2.50 -11.89
CA GLN A 81 -1.96 -3.92 -11.71
C GLN A 81 -2.43 -4.45 -10.36
N VAL A 82 -2.63 -3.58 -9.39
CA VAL A 82 -3.04 -4.00 -8.04
C VAL A 82 -4.53 -4.34 -8.06
N ILE A 83 -4.83 -5.63 -8.04
CA ILE A 83 -6.21 -6.15 -8.09
C ILE A 83 -6.78 -6.30 -6.68
N ALA A 84 -5.94 -6.63 -5.71
CA ALA A 84 -6.32 -6.75 -4.32
C ALA A 84 -5.25 -6.14 -3.44
N ASN A 85 -5.67 -5.43 -2.41
CA ASN A 85 -4.73 -4.91 -1.43
C ASN A 85 -5.29 -5.02 -0.02
N ARG A 86 -4.37 -5.10 0.93
CA ARG A 86 -4.70 -5.05 2.34
C ARG A 86 -3.66 -4.20 3.04
N GLU A 87 -4.14 -3.19 3.76
CA GLU A 87 -3.30 -2.25 4.49
C GLU A 87 -3.68 -2.25 5.96
N THR A 88 -2.69 -2.31 6.81
CA THR A 88 -2.91 -2.27 8.26
C THR A 88 -1.96 -1.25 8.88
N LYS A 89 -2.51 -0.37 9.68
CA LYS A 89 -1.72 0.57 10.49
C LYS A 89 -1.54 0.01 11.90
N ILE A 90 -0.31 0.03 12.37
CA ILE A 90 0.03 -0.26 13.76
C ILE A 90 0.72 0.98 14.34
N GLU A 91 0.20 1.48 15.44
CA GLU A 91 0.82 2.63 16.10
C GLU A 91 2.20 2.26 16.64
N SER A 92 3.18 3.10 16.35
CA SER A 92 4.57 2.87 16.75
C SER A 92 5.33 4.20 16.79
N ASP A 93 6.28 4.30 17.69
CA ASP A 93 7.21 5.43 17.73
C ASP A 93 8.28 5.34 16.64
N GLN A 94 8.50 4.15 16.11
CA GLN A 94 9.43 3.92 15.01
C GLN A 94 8.66 3.62 13.73
N GLU A 95 8.77 4.50 12.76
CA GLU A 95 8.05 4.36 11.50
C GLU A 95 8.79 3.41 10.57
N LYS A 96 8.07 2.40 10.07
CA LYS A 96 8.55 1.47 9.04
C LYS A 96 7.37 0.83 8.33
N VAL A 97 7.64 0.33 7.13
CA VAL A 97 6.63 -0.30 6.29
C VAL A 97 7.15 -1.65 5.82
N TYR A 98 6.33 -2.67 6.00
CA TYR A 98 6.56 -3.99 5.41
C TYR A 98 5.57 -4.20 4.29
N ILE A 99 6.08 -4.54 3.11
CA ILE A 99 5.26 -4.69 1.92
C ILE A 99 5.50 -6.07 1.33
N ARG A 100 4.40 -6.75 0.98
CA ARG A 100 4.44 -7.98 0.21
C ARG A 100 3.70 -7.75 -1.10
N VAL A 101 4.36 -8.00 -2.21
CA VAL A 101 3.78 -7.99 -3.55
C VAL A 101 3.89 -9.39 -4.11
N LYS A 102 2.77 -9.95 -4.55
CA LYS A 102 2.76 -11.28 -5.20
C LYS A 102 1.82 -11.26 -6.39
N SER A 103 2.00 -12.20 -7.32
CA SER A 103 1.06 -12.35 -8.43
C SER A 103 -0.34 -12.69 -7.88
N TYR A 104 -1.35 -12.02 -8.43
CA TYR A 104 -2.74 -12.29 -8.05
C TYR A 104 -3.15 -13.67 -8.54
N GLN A 105 -3.76 -14.46 -7.64
CA GLN A 105 -4.32 -15.76 -7.96
C GLN A 105 -5.84 -15.70 -7.87
N ALA A 106 -6.54 -16.32 -8.82
CA ALA A 106 -8.00 -16.25 -8.87
C ALA A 106 -8.66 -16.86 -7.62
N ASP A 107 -8.00 -17.80 -6.95
CA ASP A 107 -8.48 -18.44 -5.73
C ASP A 107 -8.10 -17.69 -4.45
N ASP A 108 -7.36 -16.59 -4.53
CA ASP A 108 -7.05 -15.73 -3.38
C ASP A 108 -8.32 -15.09 -2.81
N PHE A 109 -9.37 -14.98 -3.62
CA PHE A 109 -10.64 -14.42 -3.20
C PHE A 109 -11.80 -15.22 -3.80
N ASN A 110 -12.72 -15.67 -2.95
CA ASN A 110 -13.91 -16.38 -3.39
C ASN A 110 -15.13 -15.47 -3.31
N LEU A 111 -15.55 -14.97 -4.47
CA LEU A 111 -16.68 -14.04 -4.57
C LEU A 111 -17.99 -14.67 -4.08
N ASN A 112 -18.24 -15.94 -4.40
CA ASN A 112 -19.48 -16.61 -3.99
C ASN A 112 -19.58 -16.73 -2.48
N THR A 113 -18.49 -17.10 -1.82
CA THR A 113 -18.43 -17.16 -0.36
C THR A 113 -18.61 -15.77 0.25
N PHE A 114 -17.94 -14.77 -0.30
CA PHE A 114 -18.07 -13.39 0.17
C PHE A 114 -19.52 -12.91 0.06
N MET A 115 -20.15 -13.10 -1.09
CA MET A 115 -21.52 -12.65 -1.32
C MET A 115 -22.52 -13.36 -0.43
N ARG A 116 -22.35 -14.67 -0.23
CA ARG A 116 -23.21 -15.42 0.68
C ARG A 116 -23.12 -14.91 2.12
N ASN A 117 -21.91 -14.71 2.61
CA ASN A 117 -21.69 -14.18 3.97
C ASN A 117 -22.25 -12.77 4.11
N PHE A 118 -22.07 -11.94 3.09
CA PHE A 118 -22.59 -10.57 3.07
C PHE A 118 -24.12 -10.55 3.12
N GLU A 119 -24.78 -11.42 2.35
CA GLU A 119 -26.25 -11.55 2.37
C GLU A 119 -26.77 -12.04 3.72
N GLU A 120 -26.08 -13.00 4.36
CA GLU A 120 -26.40 -13.45 5.71
C GLU A 120 -26.26 -12.33 6.74
N GLU A 121 -25.20 -11.53 6.66
CA GLU A 121 -24.99 -10.38 7.52
C GLU A 121 -26.09 -9.34 7.36
N LEU A 122 -26.51 -9.04 6.13
CA LEU A 122 -27.62 -8.12 5.87
C LEU A 122 -28.93 -8.63 6.45
N ALA A 123 -29.19 -9.92 6.35
CA ALA A 123 -30.41 -10.52 6.91
C ALA A 123 -30.45 -10.43 8.43
N ASN A 124 -29.31 -10.42 9.10
CA ASN A 124 -29.21 -10.34 10.55
C ASN A 124 -29.29 -8.92 11.12
N ILE A 125 -29.25 -7.90 10.27
CA ILE A 125 -29.35 -6.49 10.69
C ILE A 125 -30.80 -6.09 11.06
N GLU A 126 -31.78 -6.80 10.57
CA GLU A 126 -33.18 -6.51 10.84
C GLU A 126 -33.62 -6.89 12.26
#